data_72ad30776ca3d6ff23b748ea1628e3d8
#
_entry.id   72ad30776ca3d6ff23b748ea1628e3d8
#
_cell.length_a   1.000
_cell.length_b   1.000
_cell.length_c   1.000
_cell.angle_alpha   90.00
_cell.angle_beta   90.00
_cell.angle_gamma   90.00
#
_symmetry.space_group_name_H-M   'P 1'
#
loop_
_entity.id
_entity.type
_entity.pdbx_description
1 polymer ?
#
loop_
_entity_poly.entity_id
_entity_poly.type
_entity_poly.pdbx_seq_one_letter_code
_entity_poly.pdbx_strand_id
1 'polypeptide(L)'
;CFYAPSISGNAFLIFTLMFSSDSYGLVNAFLLKLGVIDSPILWFTNTQYMMPLCIVVILWTSLGTSFLAFIAGFQGVDRTYYEAAAVDGVRNRWQELWFVTLPLMRESLMFSAVMSITGAFGVGGVITGLCGFPSTGYAVHTIMHHLEDYGGMRYEMGYASAIATVLFLVMIITNKVIQKLLRKVGN
;
A
#
# COMPACT_ATOMS: atom_id res chain seq x y z
N CYS A 1 4.64 -15.09 4.06
CA CYS A 1 4.05 -14.46 2.86
C CYS A 1 3.88 -12.94 3.02
N PHE A 2 3.31 -12.41 4.13
CA PHE A 2 3.03 -10.96 4.29
C PHE A 2 4.27 -10.07 4.40
N TYR A 3 5.42 -10.61 4.79
CA TYR A 3 6.69 -9.87 4.87
C TYR A 3 7.57 -10.02 3.62
N ALA A 4 7.21 -10.91 2.72
CA ALA A 4 7.97 -11.16 1.48
C ALA A 4 8.23 -9.89 0.63
N PRO A 5 7.28 -8.91 0.54
CA PRO A 5 7.51 -7.66 -0.19
C PRO A 5 8.70 -6.85 0.32
N SER A 6 8.90 -6.81 1.64
CA SER A 6 9.99 -6.04 2.25
C SER A 6 11.37 -6.66 2.07
N ILE A 7 11.45 -7.98 1.86
CA ILE A 7 12.70 -8.70 1.64
C ILE A 7 13.14 -8.61 0.18
N SER A 8 12.19 -8.60 -0.74
CA SER A 8 12.47 -8.73 -2.17
C SER A 8 12.83 -7.41 -2.84
N GLY A 9 13.35 -6.41 -2.24
CA GLY A 9 13.82 -5.12 -2.78
C GLY A 9 13.19 -4.60 -4.10
N ASN A 10 12.83 -5.53 -5.01
CA ASN A 10 12.17 -5.30 -6.30
C ASN A 10 10.93 -6.20 -6.45
N ALA A 11 9.97 -6.03 -5.55
CA ALA A 11 8.72 -6.81 -5.55
C ALA A 11 7.98 -6.75 -6.91
N PHE A 12 8.09 -5.63 -7.63
CA PHE A 12 7.47 -5.46 -8.95
C PHE A 12 7.98 -6.47 -9.98
N LEU A 13 9.25 -6.93 -9.92
CA LEU A 13 9.79 -7.93 -10.85
C LEU A 13 9.03 -9.26 -10.74
N ILE A 14 8.65 -9.68 -9.55
CA ILE A 14 7.87 -10.91 -9.35
C ILE A 14 6.52 -10.77 -10.07
N PHE A 15 5.86 -9.64 -9.90
CA PHE A 15 4.58 -9.38 -10.57
C PHE A 15 4.74 -9.23 -12.08
N THR A 16 5.82 -8.63 -12.57
CA THR A 16 6.11 -8.54 -14.01
C THR A 16 6.24 -9.93 -14.62
N LEU A 17 6.90 -10.88 -13.94
CA LEU A 17 7.01 -12.26 -14.39
C LEU A 17 5.67 -13.02 -14.30
N MET A 18 4.91 -12.83 -13.20
CA MET A 18 3.62 -13.49 -13.01
C MET A 18 2.57 -13.03 -14.03
N PHE A 19 2.51 -11.72 -14.28
CA PHE A 19 1.57 -11.08 -15.20
C PHE A 19 2.20 -10.74 -16.55
N SER A 20 3.23 -11.49 -16.98
CA SER A 20 3.81 -11.31 -18.32
C SER A 20 2.70 -11.38 -19.38
N SER A 21 2.79 -10.47 -20.35
CA SER A 21 1.80 -10.34 -21.43
C SER A 21 1.85 -11.52 -22.44
N ASP A 22 2.79 -12.42 -22.27
CA ASP A 22 2.97 -13.61 -23.11
C ASP A 22 2.07 -14.76 -22.65
N SER A 23 1.86 -15.73 -23.52
CA SER A 23 1.15 -16.98 -23.21
C SER A 23 1.86 -17.83 -22.14
N TYR A 24 3.14 -17.58 -21.89
CA TYR A 24 3.96 -18.25 -20.86
C TYR A 24 3.88 -17.56 -19.49
N GLY A 25 3.31 -16.35 -19.40
CA GLY A 25 3.07 -15.69 -18.12
C GLY A 25 2.21 -16.58 -17.23
N LEU A 26 2.60 -16.75 -15.96
CA LEU A 26 1.93 -17.70 -15.04
C LEU A 26 0.40 -17.50 -14.99
N VAL A 27 -0.06 -16.25 -14.91
CA VAL A 27 -1.49 -15.93 -14.85
C VAL A 27 -2.16 -16.19 -16.18
N ASN A 28 -1.58 -15.77 -17.30
CA ASN A 28 -2.12 -16.03 -18.63
C ASN A 28 -2.15 -17.53 -18.95
N ALA A 29 -1.07 -18.27 -18.66
CA ALA A 29 -1.01 -19.72 -18.86
C ALA A 29 -2.08 -20.46 -18.04
N PHE A 30 -2.32 -20.03 -16.80
CA PHE A 30 -3.36 -20.61 -15.95
C PHE A 30 -4.77 -20.30 -16.46
N LEU A 31 -5.04 -19.07 -16.87
CA LEU A 31 -6.35 -18.67 -17.43
C LEU A 31 -6.65 -19.33 -18.77
N LEU A 32 -5.65 -19.46 -19.66
CA LEU A 32 -5.76 -20.19 -20.91
C LEU A 32 -6.05 -21.67 -20.67
N LYS A 33 -5.36 -22.30 -19.71
CA LYS A 33 -5.58 -23.71 -19.35
C LYS A 33 -6.96 -23.98 -18.77
N LEU A 34 -7.53 -23.01 -18.07
CA LEU A 34 -8.90 -23.08 -17.55
C LEU A 34 -9.98 -22.77 -18.60
N GLY A 35 -9.58 -22.32 -19.80
CA GLY A 35 -10.53 -21.92 -20.85
C GLY A 35 -11.32 -20.65 -20.54
N VAL A 36 -10.83 -19.81 -19.62
CA VAL A 36 -11.49 -18.55 -19.25
C VAL A 36 -11.20 -17.44 -20.27
N ILE A 37 -10.03 -17.53 -20.93
CA ILE A 37 -9.60 -16.59 -21.96
C ILE A 37 -9.14 -17.38 -23.20
N ASP A 38 -9.39 -16.80 -24.38
CA ASP A 38 -8.97 -17.40 -25.67
C ASP A 38 -7.63 -16.84 -26.16
N SER A 39 -7.19 -15.70 -25.61
CA SER A 39 -5.93 -15.03 -25.97
C SER A 39 -5.27 -14.43 -24.74
N PRO A 40 -3.92 -14.31 -24.74
CA PRO A 40 -3.19 -13.72 -23.62
C PRO A 40 -3.63 -12.28 -23.37
N ILE A 41 -3.84 -11.93 -22.12
CA ILE A 41 -4.18 -10.55 -21.71
C ILE A 41 -2.90 -9.74 -21.62
N LEU A 42 -2.93 -8.55 -22.20
CA LEU A 42 -1.85 -7.55 -22.11
C LEU A 42 -2.00 -6.72 -20.82
N TRP A 43 -1.57 -7.29 -19.69
CA TRP A 43 -1.80 -6.71 -18.36
C TRP A 43 -1.22 -5.31 -18.16
N PHE A 44 -0.03 -5.05 -18.72
CA PHE A 44 0.72 -3.81 -18.51
C PHE A 44 0.56 -2.78 -19.63
N THR A 45 -0.16 -3.12 -20.69
CA THR A 45 -0.37 -2.23 -21.85
C THR A 45 -1.83 -1.87 -22.07
N ASN A 46 -2.75 -2.72 -21.60
CA ASN A 46 -4.18 -2.45 -21.72
C ASN A 46 -4.64 -1.56 -20.55
N THR A 47 -5.08 -0.35 -20.86
CA THR A 47 -5.52 0.66 -19.89
C THR A 47 -6.61 0.17 -18.93
N GLN A 48 -7.41 -0.81 -19.36
CA GLN A 48 -8.50 -1.37 -18.54
C GLN A 48 -7.96 -2.23 -17.37
N TYR A 49 -6.86 -2.97 -17.57
CA TYR A 49 -6.29 -3.89 -16.57
C TYR A 49 -5.13 -3.28 -15.77
N MET A 50 -4.49 -2.24 -16.29
CA MET A 50 -3.33 -1.59 -15.63
C MET A 50 -3.68 -1.07 -14.24
N MET A 51 -4.75 -0.30 -14.10
CA MET A 51 -5.12 0.33 -12.82
C MET A 51 -5.44 -0.71 -11.74
N PRO A 52 -6.33 -1.70 -11.95
CA PRO A 52 -6.59 -2.75 -10.98
C PRO A 52 -5.34 -3.53 -10.57
N LEU A 53 -4.49 -3.86 -11.55
CA LEU A 53 -3.25 -4.59 -11.30
C LEU A 53 -2.28 -3.79 -10.44
N CYS A 54 -2.06 -2.51 -10.77
CA CYS A 54 -1.22 -1.62 -9.97
C CYS A 54 -1.73 -1.50 -8.52
N ILE A 55 -3.05 -1.38 -8.33
CA ILE A 55 -3.66 -1.32 -6.99
C ILE A 55 -3.35 -2.59 -6.19
N VAL A 56 -3.52 -3.78 -6.78
CA VAL A 56 -3.23 -5.06 -6.12
C VAL A 56 -1.75 -5.14 -5.71
N VAL A 57 -0.82 -4.78 -6.61
CA VAL A 57 0.61 -4.81 -6.33
C VAL A 57 0.99 -3.80 -5.25
N ILE A 58 0.46 -2.58 -5.30
CA ILE A 58 0.72 -1.55 -4.30
C ILE A 58 0.19 -1.98 -2.94
N LEU A 59 -1.03 -2.52 -2.86
CA LEU A 59 -1.60 -3.04 -1.61
C LEU A 59 -0.72 -4.16 -1.04
N TRP A 60 -0.26 -5.09 -1.87
CA TRP A 60 0.60 -6.17 -1.41
C TRP A 60 1.97 -5.65 -0.92
N THR A 61 2.58 -4.70 -1.63
CA THR A 61 3.87 -4.11 -1.21
C THR A 61 3.75 -3.26 0.04
N SER A 62 2.60 -2.63 0.27
CA SER A 62 2.35 -1.79 1.45
C SER A 62 2.19 -2.58 2.76
N LEU A 63 1.92 -3.89 2.68
CA LEU A 63 1.76 -4.74 3.86
C LEU A 63 3.05 -4.94 4.67
N GLY A 64 4.23 -4.72 4.09
CA GLY A 64 5.52 -5.07 4.69
C GLY A 64 5.79 -4.52 6.09
N THR A 65 6.33 -3.32 6.19
CA THR A 65 6.76 -2.70 7.46
C THR A 65 5.61 -2.39 8.41
N SER A 66 4.48 -1.91 7.88
CA SER A 66 3.29 -1.63 8.68
C SER A 66 2.73 -2.89 9.34
N PHE A 67 2.74 -4.02 8.63
CA PHE A 67 2.30 -5.31 9.16
C PHE A 67 3.16 -5.79 10.32
N LEU A 68 4.50 -5.62 10.23
CA LEU A 68 5.40 -5.95 11.34
C LEU A 68 5.14 -5.10 12.58
N ALA A 69 4.89 -3.81 12.40
CA ALA A 69 4.57 -2.91 13.50
C ALA A 69 3.25 -3.34 14.20
N PHE A 70 2.26 -3.82 13.44
CA PHE A 70 1.04 -4.40 14.03
C PHE A 70 1.35 -5.67 14.83
N ILE A 71 2.15 -6.60 14.28
CA ILE A 71 2.52 -7.83 15.02
C ILE A 71 3.26 -7.49 16.30
N ALA A 72 4.23 -6.58 16.23
CA ALA A 72 4.97 -6.13 17.40
C ALA A 72 4.05 -5.50 18.46
N GLY A 73 3.09 -4.68 18.01
CA GLY A 73 2.08 -4.12 18.89
C GLY A 73 1.21 -5.20 19.56
N PHE A 74 0.75 -6.21 18.82
CA PHE A 74 -0.01 -7.33 19.38
C PHE A 74 0.78 -8.15 20.41
N GLN A 75 2.06 -8.42 20.12
CA GLN A 75 2.93 -9.17 21.02
C GLN A 75 3.32 -8.37 22.26
N GLY A 76 3.27 -7.03 22.19
CA GLY A 76 3.55 -6.15 23.32
C GLY A 76 2.41 -6.03 24.34
N VAL A 77 1.21 -6.54 24.02
CA VAL A 77 0.07 -6.52 24.95
C VAL A 77 0.19 -7.67 25.96
N ASP A 78 0.36 -7.35 27.24
CA ASP A 78 0.44 -8.34 28.30
C ASP A 78 -0.92 -9.07 28.47
N ARG A 79 -0.84 -10.37 28.68
CA ARG A 79 -2.00 -11.25 28.86
C ARG A 79 -2.86 -10.87 30.07
N THR A 80 -2.26 -10.28 31.08
CA THR A 80 -2.95 -9.80 32.28
C THR A 80 -4.08 -8.82 31.99
N TYR A 81 -3.94 -7.98 30.95
CA TYR A 81 -5.00 -7.05 30.54
C TYR A 81 -6.24 -7.79 30.01
N TYR A 82 -6.06 -8.89 29.29
CA TYR A 82 -7.19 -9.70 28.79
C TYR A 82 -7.88 -10.46 29.93
N GLU A 83 -7.11 -10.94 30.92
CA GLU A 83 -7.63 -11.61 32.11
C GLU A 83 -8.44 -10.64 32.98
N ALA A 84 -7.94 -9.43 33.19
CA ALA A 84 -8.66 -8.38 33.89
C ALA A 84 -9.95 -7.99 33.16
N ALA A 85 -9.89 -7.78 31.83
CA ALA A 85 -11.06 -7.46 31.02
C ALA A 85 -12.14 -8.57 31.06
N ALA A 86 -11.74 -9.83 31.14
CA ALA A 86 -12.66 -10.94 31.27
C ALA A 86 -13.42 -10.91 32.63
N VAL A 87 -12.76 -10.46 33.70
CA VAL A 87 -13.40 -10.23 35.01
C VAL A 87 -14.36 -9.03 34.94
N ASP A 88 -14.02 -7.99 34.19
CA ASP A 88 -14.85 -6.80 33.95
C ASP A 88 -16.06 -7.08 33.01
N GLY A 89 -16.23 -8.33 32.54
CA GLY A 89 -17.39 -8.75 31.77
C GLY A 89 -17.24 -8.70 30.25
N VAL A 90 -16.03 -8.51 29.74
CA VAL A 90 -15.71 -8.65 28.31
C VAL A 90 -15.77 -10.14 27.92
N ARG A 91 -16.77 -10.51 27.09
CA ARG A 91 -17.04 -11.94 26.74
C ARG A 91 -16.76 -12.27 25.29
N ASN A 92 -16.54 -11.27 24.44
CA ASN A 92 -16.43 -11.47 23.01
C ASN A 92 -15.08 -10.94 22.48
N ARG A 93 -14.48 -11.67 21.51
CA ARG A 93 -13.24 -11.27 20.82
C ARG A 93 -13.30 -9.87 20.21
N TRP A 94 -14.46 -9.43 19.72
CA TRP A 94 -14.65 -8.08 19.23
C TRP A 94 -14.59 -7.01 20.33
N GLN A 95 -15.13 -7.32 21.52
CA GLN A 95 -15.02 -6.46 22.68
C GLN A 95 -13.58 -6.39 23.19
N GLU A 96 -12.86 -7.51 23.25
CA GLU A 96 -11.43 -7.56 23.57
C GLU A 96 -10.63 -6.67 22.61
N LEU A 97 -10.92 -6.76 21.29
CA LEU A 97 -10.23 -5.95 20.28
C LEU A 97 -10.44 -4.45 20.52
N TRP A 98 -11.69 -4.02 20.73
CA TRP A 98 -12.03 -2.60 20.83
C TRP A 98 -11.66 -1.99 22.18
N PHE A 99 -11.83 -2.71 23.29
CA PHE A 99 -11.64 -2.15 24.62
C PHE A 99 -10.25 -2.41 25.23
N VAL A 100 -9.55 -3.43 24.76
CA VAL A 100 -8.24 -3.82 25.29
C VAL A 100 -7.15 -3.63 24.23
N THR A 101 -7.26 -4.37 23.12
CA THR A 101 -6.16 -4.46 22.15
C THR A 101 -5.87 -3.13 21.44
N LEU A 102 -6.88 -2.51 20.83
CA LEU A 102 -6.68 -1.27 20.08
C LEU A 102 -6.17 -0.10 20.95
N PRO A 103 -6.68 0.14 22.17
CA PRO A 103 -6.14 1.16 23.05
C PRO A 103 -4.68 0.92 23.43
N LEU A 104 -4.31 -0.31 23.79
CA LEU A 104 -2.93 -0.66 24.18
C LEU A 104 -1.95 -0.62 23.01
N MET A 105 -2.42 -0.92 21.79
CA MET A 105 -1.62 -0.84 20.56
C MET A 105 -1.58 0.55 19.92
N ARG A 106 -2.11 1.57 20.53
CA ARG A 106 -2.28 2.91 19.96
C ARG A 106 -0.98 3.47 19.36
N GLU A 107 0.14 3.32 20.05
CA GLU A 107 1.44 3.80 19.55
C GLU A 107 1.87 3.08 18.27
N SER A 108 1.71 1.76 18.23
CA SER A 108 2.00 0.95 17.03
C SER A 108 1.06 1.29 15.87
N LEU A 109 -0.22 1.56 16.17
CA LEU A 109 -1.20 2.03 15.18
C LEU A 109 -0.82 3.39 14.59
N MET A 110 -0.43 4.35 15.43
CA MET A 110 0.02 5.66 14.97
C MET A 110 1.28 5.57 14.12
N PHE A 111 2.27 4.76 14.52
CA PHE A 111 3.47 4.53 13.74
C PHE A 111 3.16 3.90 12.38
N SER A 112 2.37 2.84 12.36
CA SER A 112 1.97 2.16 11.11
C SER A 112 1.19 3.09 10.17
N ALA A 113 0.31 3.93 10.71
CA ALA A 113 -0.45 4.90 9.92
C ALA A 113 0.46 5.93 9.26
N VAL A 114 1.42 6.50 10.00
CA VAL A 114 2.40 7.46 9.45
C VAL A 114 3.23 6.81 8.36
N MET A 115 3.73 5.60 8.58
CA MET A 115 4.54 4.86 7.59
C MET A 115 3.73 4.53 6.34
N SER A 116 2.47 4.11 6.49
CA SER A 116 1.58 3.81 5.36
C SER A 116 1.24 5.05 4.54
N ILE A 117 0.98 6.19 5.19
CA ILE A 117 0.71 7.47 4.50
C ILE A 117 1.95 7.90 3.72
N THR A 118 3.13 7.88 4.35
CA THR A 118 4.38 8.26 3.68
C THR A 118 4.67 7.33 2.50
N GLY A 119 4.46 6.02 2.67
CA GLY A 119 4.60 5.02 1.61
C GLY A 119 3.65 5.26 0.44
N ALA A 120 2.40 5.68 0.71
CA ALA A 120 1.40 5.95 -0.33
C ALA A 120 1.81 7.10 -1.28
N PHE A 121 2.57 8.07 -0.80
CA PHE A 121 3.13 9.12 -1.67
C PHE A 121 4.35 8.65 -2.48
N GLY A 122 4.99 7.54 -2.08
CA GLY A 122 6.15 6.96 -2.76
C GLY A 122 5.84 5.86 -3.79
N VAL A 123 4.57 5.59 -4.11
CA VAL A 123 4.17 4.47 -4.99
C VAL A 123 4.58 4.65 -6.47
N GLY A 124 4.98 5.84 -6.88
CA GLY A 124 5.39 6.14 -8.27
C GLY A 124 6.43 5.17 -8.81
N GLY A 125 7.45 4.83 -8.02
CA GLY A 125 8.51 3.91 -8.42
C GLY A 125 8.02 2.49 -8.75
N VAL A 126 7.03 1.97 -8.00
CA VAL A 126 6.41 0.66 -8.26
C VAL A 126 5.64 0.69 -9.58
N ILE A 127 4.86 1.75 -9.82
CA ILE A 127 4.09 1.93 -11.05
C ILE A 127 5.02 2.06 -12.26
N THR A 128 6.09 2.86 -12.15
CA THR A 128 7.11 2.99 -13.21
C THR A 128 7.76 1.64 -13.51
N GLY A 129 8.07 0.86 -12.47
CA GLY A 129 8.65 -0.48 -12.64
C GLY A 129 7.73 -1.49 -13.34
N LEU A 130 6.40 -1.37 -13.17
CA LEU A 130 5.41 -2.27 -13.77
C LEU A 130 4.99 -1.83 -15.17
N CYS A 131 4.64 -0.57 -15.34
CA CYS A 131 3.97 -0.05 -16.53
C CYS A 131 4.85 0.86 -17.38
N GLY A 132 6.08 1.13 -16.92
CA GLY A 132 6.98 2.09 -17.55
C GLY A 132 6.57 3.54 -17.30
N PHE A 133 7.40 4.47 -17.80
CA PHE A 133 7.13 5.91 -17.75
C PHE A 133 7.46 6.56 -19.11
N PRO A 134 6.51 7.28 -19.72
CA PRO A 134 5.09 7.42 -19.37
C PRO A 134 4.30 6.10 -19.57
N SER A 135 3.29 5.86 -18.72
CA SER A 135 2.43 4.69 -18.89
C SER A 135 1.53 4.83 -20.12
N THR A 136 1.12 3.71 -20.71
CA THR A 136 0.25 3.67 -21.89
C THR A 136 -1.03 4.46 -21.66
N GLY A 137 -1.28 5.48 -22.48
CA GLY A 137 -2.45 6.36 -22.37
C GLY A 137 -2.55 7.13 -21.05
N TYR A 138 -1.45 7.25 -20.29
CA TYR A 138 -1.42 7.88 -18.96
C TYR A 138 -2.39 7.24 -17.94
N ALA A 139 -2.79 5.97 -18.17
CA ALA A 139 -3.84 5.29 -17.39
C ALA A 139 -3.52 5.16 -15.88
N VAL A 140 -2.24 5.06 -15.52
CA VAL A 140 -1.76 4.97 -14.12
C VAL A 140 -0.85 6.13 -13.74
N HIS A 141 -1.02 7.27 -14.39
CA HIS A 141 -0.23 8.47 -14.15
C HIS A 141 -0.64 9.12 -12.82
N THR A 142 0.27 9.14 -11.85
CA THR A 142 0.05 9.76 -10.55
C THR A 142 0.57 11.20 -10.52
N ILE A 143 0.22 11.96 -9.47
CA ILE A 143 0.76 13.30 -9.26
C ILE A 143 2.29 13.29 -9.11
N MET A 144 2.86 12.19 -8.54
CA MET A 144 4.33 12.03 -8.48
C MET A 144 4.95 11.89 -9.87
N HIS A 145 4.33 11.12 -10.77
CA HIS A 145 4.78 11.03 -12.16
C HIS A 145 4.68 12.39 -12.89
N HIS A 146 3.63 13.15 -12.61
CA HIS A 146 3.48 14.50 -13.16
C HIS A 146 4.59 15.44 -12.68
N LEU A 147 4.93 15.36 -11.40
CA LEU A 147 6.06 16.10 -10.84
C LEU A 147 7.39 15.69 -11.48
N GLU A 148 7.60 14.38 -11.68
CA GLU A 148 8.81 13.83 -12.32
C GLU A 148 8.92 14.23 -13.79
N ASP A 149 7.81 14.24 -14.56
CA ASP A 149 7.76 14.69 -15.94
C ASP A 149 8.16 16.17 -16.07
N TYR A 150 7.53 17.04 -15.26
CA TYR A 150 7.82 18.47 -15.33
C TYR A 150 9.16 18.86 -14.74
N GLY A 151 9.57 18.23 -13.64
CA GLY A 151 10.85 18.51 -12.98
C GLY A 151 12.04 17.83 -13.63
N GLY A 152 11.88 16.56 -14.03
CA GLY A 152 12.97 15.73 -14.55
C GLY A 152 13.13 15.81 -16.08
N MET A 153 12.03 15.78 -16.84
CA MET A 153 12.08 15.73 -18.31
C MET A 153 11.97 17.10 -18.96
N ARG A 154 11.04 17.93 -18.49
CA ARG A 154 10.79 19.27 -19.09
C ARG A 154 11.62 20.38 -18.46
N TYR A 155 12.25 20.11 -17.32
CA TYR A 155 13.06 21.09 -16.57
C TYR A 155 12.29 22.34 -16.13
N GLU A 156 10.97 22.24 -15.99
CA GLU A 156 10.11 23.31 -15.47
C GLU A 156 10.12 23.30 -13.93
N MET A 157 11.28 23.62 -13.35
CA MET A 157 11.53 23.52 -11.91
C MET A 157 10.55 24.34 -11.06
N GLY A 158 10.10 25.49 -11.55
CA GLY A 158 9.12 26.33 -10.83
C GLY A 158 7.77 25.65 -10.67
N TYR A 159 7.26 25.01 -11.72
CA TYR A 159 6.01 24.27 -11.67
C TYR A 159 6.13 22.99 -10.84
N ALA A 160 7.21 22.22 -11.04
CA ALA A 160 7.48 21.02 -10.25
C ALA A 160 7.59 21.32 -8.76
N SER A 161 8.29 22.40 -8.37
CA SER A 161 8.41 22.79 -6.96
C SER A 161 7.07 23.24 -6.35
N ALA A 162 6.20 23.86 -7.12
CA ALA A 162 4.84 24.19 -6.67
C ALA A 162 4.02 22.92 -6.38
N ILE A 163 4.05 21.92 -7.29
CA ILE A 163 3.38 20.63 -7.09
C ILE A 163 3.95 19.93 -5.84
N ALA A 164 5.28 19.86 -5.70
CA ALA A 164 5.93 19.25 -4.54
C ALA A 164 5.49 19.92 -3.23
N THR A 165 5.41 21.25 -3.20
CA THR A 165 4.96 22.00 -2.02
C THR A 165 3.51 21.68 -1.67
N VAL A 166 2.61 21.62 -2.65
CA VAL A 166 1.20 21.26 -2.43
C VAL A 166 1.09 19.83 -1.90
N LEU A 167 1.81 18.86 -2.51
CA LEU A 167 1.83 17.48 -2.05
C LEU A 167 2.34 17.36 -0.61
N PHE A 168 3.41 18.07 -0.27
CA PHE A 168 3.96 18.10 1.08
C PHE A 168 2.95 18.62 2.09
N LEU A 169 2.24 19.70 1.78
CA LEU A 169 1.19 20.23 2.64
C LEU A 169 0.04 19.24 2.81
N VAL A 170 -0.41 18.60 1.73
CA VAL A 170 -1.45 17.56 1.78
C VAL A 170 -1.01 16.39 2.66
N MET A 171 0.24 15.92 2.53
CA MET A 171 0.81 14.86 3.37
C MET A 171 0.80 15.25 4.86
N ILE A 172 1.23 16.46 5.21
CA ILE A 172 1.23 16.94 6.60
C ILE A 172 -0.19 17.00 7.15
N ILE A 173 -1.13 17.56 6.38
CA ILE A 173 -2.53 17.68 6.81
C ILE A 173 -3.13 16.29 7.03
N THR A 174 -2.95 15.38 6.08
CA THR A 174 -3.44 13.99 6.17
C THR A 174 -2.88 13.28 7.41
N ASN A 175 -1.57 13.39 7.63
CA ASN A 175 -0.93 12.82 8.83
C ASN A 175 -1.51 13.39 10.12
N LYS A 176 -1.68 14.71 10.22
CA LYS A 176 -2.28 15.35 11.42
C LYS A 176 -3.72 14.90 11.66
N VAL A 177 -4.52 14.82 10.59
CA VAL A 177 -5.93 14.38 10.68
C VAL A 177 -6.01 12.93 11.19
N ILE A 178 -5.23 12.02 10.60
CA ILE A 178 -5.25 10.61 10.99
C ILE A 178 -4.72 10.41 12.41
N GLN A 179 -3.64 11.09 12.80
CA GLN A 179 -3.15 11.05 14.18
C GLN A 179 -4.19 11.57 15.17
N LYS A 180 -4.91 12.65 14.82
CA LYS A 180 -6.00 13.18 15.67
C LYS A 180 -7.15 12.20 15.81
N LEU A 181 -7.49 11.47 14.74
CA LEU A 181 -8.51 10.42 14.77
C LEU A 181 -8.07 9.23 15.63
N LEU A 182 -6.85 8.74 15.43
CA LEU A 182 -6.30 7.62 16.20
C LEU A 182 -6.11 7.95 17.69
N ARG A 183 -5.84 9.20 18.02
CA ARG A 183 -5.79 9.65 19.43
C ARG A 183 -7.13 9.53 20.16
N LYS A 184 -8.25 9.50 19.45
CA LYS A 184 -9.58 9.29 20.04
C LYS A 184 -9.91 7.81 20.26
N VAL A 185 -9.14 6.88 19.69
CA VAL A 185 -9.28 5.45 19.92
C VAL A 185 -8.71 5.14 21.31
N GLY A 186 -9.57 4.74 22.26
CA GLY A 186 -9.16 4.41 23.63
C GLY A 186 -9.35 5.53 24.68
N ASN A 187 -10.12 6.58 24.35
CA ASN A 187 -10.66 7.52 25.33
C ASN A 187 -12.14 7.26 25.53
#